data_4b27565bc3a9cf38cd481e7ee9674306
#
_entry.id   4b27565bc3a9cf38cd481e7ee9674306
#
_cell.length_a   1.000
_cell.length_b   1.000
_cell.length_c   1.000
_cell.angle_alpha   90.00
_cell.angle_beta   90.00
_cell.angle_gamma   90.00
#
_symmetry.space_group_name_H-M   'P 1'
#
loop_
_entity.id
_entity.type
_entity.pdbx_description
1 polymer ?
#
loop_
_entity_poly.entity_id
_entity_poly.type
_entity_poly.pdbx_seq_one_letter_code
_entity_poly.pdbx_strand_id
1 'polypeptide(L)'
;MIDEKIIMGVRNKNADAKKELISLTKDHLIRTIYKRYIGLEEKEINDILQATYTYAFMHMDKLNDDKNFLKWITVLLNKQLREYMQAKENTGVTTALRGLPQYRQSDVDDCLNEMPENQKTVTIMHCLGSLKEKDIANRLKMSEEGVARLLKSGKQKVKDVLEKK
;
A
#
# COMPACT_ATOMS: atom_id res chain seq x y z
N MET A 1 -8.83 -16.68 0.05
CA MET A 1 -9.50 -16.67 1.37
C MET A 1 -8.49 -17.15 2.40
N ILE A 2 -8.42 -16.52 3.54
CA ILE A 2 -7.50 -16.91 4.62
C ILE A 2 -8.11 -18.09 5.37
N ASP A 3 -7.31 -19.15 5.56
CA ASP A 3 -7.76 -20.34 6.26
C ASP A 3 -7.98 -20.04 7.75
N GLU A 4 -9.11 -20.48 8.30
CA GLU A 4 -9.44 -20.34 9.73
C GLU A 4 -8.38 -20.98 10.65
N LYS A 5 -7.71 -22.03 10.17
CA LYS A 5 -6.61 -22.68 10.90
C LYS A 5 -5.43 -21.74 11.14
N ILE A 6 -5.13 -20.88 10.15
CA ILE A 6 -4.06 -19.87 10.27
C ILE A 6 -4.45 -18.86 11.35
N ILE A 7 -5.69 -18.38 11.33
CA ILE A 7 -6.20 -17.43 12.34
C ILE A 7 -6.15 -18.04 13.74
N MET A 8 -6.58 -19.29 13.87
CA MET A 8 -6.51 -20.02 15.14
C MET A 8 -5.06 -20.16 15.62
N GLY A 9 -4.13 -20.49 14.71
CA GLY A 9 -2.70 -20.55 15.03
C GLY A 9 -2.16 -19.22 15.54
N VAL A 10 -2.58 -18.11 14.94
CA VAL A 10 -2.17 -16.76 15.39
C VAL A 10 -2.75 -16.46 16.78
N ARG A 11 -4.00 -16.81 17.05
CA ARG A 11 -4.61 -16.66 18.38
C ARG A 11 -3.86 -17.46 19.45
N ASN A 12 -3.34 -18.62 19.06
CA ASN A 12 -2.51 -19.47 19.92
C ASN A 12 -1.03 -19.06 19.98
N LYS A 13 -0.70 -17.87 19.46
CA LYS A 13 0.64 -17.28 19.46
C LYS A 13 1.68 -18.09 18.66
N ASN A 14 1.24 -18.88 17.69
CA ASN A 14 2.14 -19.65 16.83
C ASN A 14 2.89 -18.71 15.88
N ALA A 15 4.23 -18.75 15.92
CA ALA A 15 5.08 -17.88 15.13
C ALA A 15 4.99 -18.16 13.62
N ASP A 16 4.85 -19.43 13.22
CA ASP A 16 4.75 -19.80 11.81
C ASP A 16 3.40 -19.36 11.22
N ALA A 17 2.31 -19.50 11.99
CA ALA A 17 1.00 -19.00 11.59
C ALA A 17 1.01 -17.47 11.39
N LYS A 18 1.71 -16.75 12.25
CA LYS A 18 1.88 -15.28 12.08
C LYS A 18 2.63 -14.94 10.80
N LYS A 19 3.72 -15.62 10.50
CA LYS A 19 4.51 -15.42 9.27
C LYS A 19 3.68 -15.72 8.03
N GLU A 20 2.92 -16.81 8.05
CA GLU A 20 2.05 -17.20 6.97
C GLU A 20 0.96 -16.16 6.71
N LEU A 21 0.31 -15.69 7.77
CA LEU A 21 -0.74 -14.67 7.69
C LEU A 21 -0.19 -13.35 7.12
N ILE A 22 1.00 -12.93 7.56
CA ILE A 22 1.68 -11.75 7.01
C ILE A 22 1.94 -11.96 5.52
N SER A 23 2.49 -13.09 5.11
CA SER A 23 2.79 -13.40 3.71
C SER A 23 1.54 -13.32 2.82
N LEU A 24 0.41 -13.82 3.30
CA LEU A 24 -0.86 -13.83 2.56
C LEU A 24 -1.51 -12.45 2.43
N THR A 25 -1.27 -11.55 3.36
CA THR A 25 -1.97 -10.26 3.44
C THR A 25 -1.10 -9.05 3.07
N LYS A 26 0.22 -9.20 3.12
CA LYS A 26 1.17 -8.10 2.93
C LYS A 26 0.96 -7.34 1.63
N ASP A 27 0.84 -8.04 0.51
CA ASP A 27 0.69 -7.41 -0.80
C ASP A 27 -0.60 -6.60 -0.90
N HIS A 28 -1.69 -7.10 -0.32
CA HIS A 28 -2.96 -6.37 -0.27
C HIS A 28 -2.82 -5.07 0.53
N LEU A 29 -2.16 -5.13 1.68
CA LEU A 29 -1.96 -3.95 2.53
C LEU A 29 -1.04 -2.93 1.86
N ILE A 30 0.03 -3.37 1.22
CA ILE A 30 0.93 -2.48 0.46
C ILE A 30 0.17 -1.75 -0.65
N ARG A 31 -0.64 -2.48 -1.42
CA ARG A 31 -1.48 -1.86 -2.47
C ARG A 31 -2.45 -0.84 -1.89
N THR A 32 -3.02 -1.13 -0.73
CA THR A 32 -3.93 -0.19 -0.04
C THR A 32 -3.21 1.09 0.36
N ILE A 33 -1.97 0.99 0.86
CA ILE A 33 -1.14 2.14 1.18
C ILE A 33 -0.90 3.00 -0.05
N TYR A 34 -0.42 2.40 -1.14
CA TYR A 34 -0.12 3.14 -2.37
C TYR A 34 -1.35 3.80 -3.02
N LYS A 35 -2.54 3.24 -2.82
CA LYS A 35 -3.79 3.86 -3.28
C LYS A 35 -4.14 5.14 -2.53
N ARG A 36 -3.73 5.26 -1.28
CA ARG A 36 -4.14 6.36 -0.41
C ARG A 36 -3.08 7.42 -0.24
N TYR A 37 -1.83 7.00 -0.13
CA TYR A 37 -0.72 7.90 0.15
C TYR A 37 0.43 7.65 -0.81
N ILE A 38 0.66 8.65 -1.60
CA ILE A 38 1.68 8.71 -2.63
C ILE A 38 2.96 9.27 -2.00
N GLY A 39 4.10 8.63 -2.25
CA GLY A 39 5.41 9.15 -1.82
C GLY A 39 5.91 8.70 -0.47
N LEU A 40 5.31 7.68 0.11
CA LEU A 40 5.91 7.02 1.26
C LEU A 40 7.09 6.16 0.80
N GLU A 41 8.22 6.30 1.50
CA GLU A 41 9.39 5.47 1.27
C GLU A 41 9.15 4.03 1.73
N GLU A 42 9.91 3.09 1.19
CA GLU A 42 9.77 1.66 1.55
C GLU A 42 9.92 1.44 3.06
N LYS A 43 10.85 2.15 3.70
CA LYS A 43 11.03 2.08 5.15
C LYS A 43 9.79 2.52 5.91
N GLU A 44 9.18 3.62 5.49
CA GLU A 44 7.95 4.15 6.10
C GLU A 44 6.79 3.15 5.96
N ILE A 45 6.65 2.54 4.78
CA ILE A 45 5.64 1.52 4.53
C ILE A 45 5.86 0.31 5.44
N ASN A 46 7.10 -0.15 5.58
CA ASN A 46 7.43 -1.28 6.46
C ASN A 46 7.13 -0.95 7.93
N ASP A 47 7.43 0.26 8.39
CA ASP A 47 7.13 0.71 9.75
C ASP A 47 5.61 0.72 10.01
N ILE A 48 4.82 1.20 9.06
CA ILE A 48 3.35 1.22 9.15
C ILE A 48 2.79 -0.20 9.16
N LEU A 49 3.29 -1.07 8.30
CA LEU A 49 2.89 -2.48 8.27
C LEU A 49 3.22 -3.19 9.57
N GLN A 50 4.41 -2.99 10.10
CA GLN A 50 4.84 -3.57 11.37
C GLN A 50 3.94 -3.13 12.52
N ALA A 51 3.64 -1.84 12.61
CA ALA A 51 2.72 -1.30 13.61
C ALA A 51 1.31 -1.92 13.47
N THR A 52 0.83 -2.05 12.24
CA THR A 52 -0.48 -2.64 11.95
C THR A 52 -0.55 -4.10 12.38
N TYR A 53 0.42 -4.92 12.01
CA TYR A 53 0.46 -6.33 12.40
C TYR A 53 0.64 -6.51 13.91
N THR A 54 1.50 -5.72 14.52
CA THR A 54 1.71 -5.76 15.98
C THR A 54 0.40 -5.49 16.71
N TYR A 55 -0.31 -4.44 16.32
CA TYR A 55 -1.61 -4.11 16.90
C TYR A 55 -2.64 -5.22 16.65
N ALA A 56 -2.71 -5.72 15.42
CA ALA A 56 -3.65 -6.78 15.05
C ALA A 56 -3.43 -8.05 15.90
N PHE A 57 -2.18 -8.48 16.01
CA PHE A 57 -1.86 -9.70 16.78
C PHE A 57 -2.09 -9.56 18.29
N MET A 58 -1.96 -8.35 18.83
CA MET A 58 -2.29 -8.08 20.23
C MET A 58 -3.80 -8.04 20.50
N HIS A 59 -4.60 -7.78 19.48
CA HIS A 59 -6.03 -7.57 19.58
C HIS A 59 -6.87 -8.54 18.75
N MET A 60 -6.37 -9.76 18.56
CA MET A 60 -7.11 -10.81 17.82
C MET A 60 -8.45 -11.18 18.49
N ASP A 61 -8.59 -10.91 19.78
CA ASP A 61 -9.84 -11.05 20.52
C ASP A 61 -10.95 -10.14 20.00
N LYS A 62 -10.60 -9.01 19.36
CA LYS A 62 -11.56 -8.07 18.76
C LYS A 62 -12.06 -8.49 17.38
N LEU A 63 -11.46 -9.51 16.79
CA LEU A 63 -11.93 -10.08 15.54
C LEU A 63 -13.10 -11.02 15.80
N ASN A 64 -14.30 -10.59 15.40
CA ASN A 64 -15.52 -11.34 15.67
C ASN A 64 -15.75 -12.50 14.69
N ASP A 65 -15.25 -12.38 13.47
CA ASP A 65 -15.42 -13.37 12.41
C ASP A 65 -14.11 -13.51 11.63
N ASP A 66 -13.55 -14.70 11.72
CA ASP A 66 -12.25 -15.03 11.09
C ASP A 66 -12.25 -14.82 9.56
N LYS A 67 -13.41 -14.99 8.93
CA LYS A 67 -13.59 -14.75 7.48
C LYS A 67 -13.40 -13.28 7.09
N ASN A 68 -13.55 -12.37 8.02
CA ASN A 68 -13.43 -10.94 7.81
C ASN A 68 -12.05 -10.38 8.20
N PHE A 69 -11.06 -11.23 8.44
CA PHE A 69 -9.73 -10.79 8.87
C PHE A 69 -9.14 -9.74 7.94
N LEU A 70 -9.16 -9.97 6.63
CA LEU A 70 -8.59 -9.04 5.66
C LEU A 70 -9.25 -7.66 5.71
N LYS A 71 -10.57 -7.62 5.83
CA LYS A 71 -11.33 -6.39 5.99
C LYS A 71 -10.98 -5.69 7.30
N TRP A 72 -10.92 -6.45 8.38
CA TRP A 72 -10.61 -5.92 9.71
C TRP A 72 -9.19 -5.33 9.78
N ILE A 73 -8.15 -6.05 9.28
CA ILE A 73 -6.78 -5.55 9.28
C ILE A 73 -6.62 -4.34 8.36
N THR A 74 -7.39 -4.27 7.27
CA THR A 74 -7.40 -3.09 6.38
C THR A 74 -7.91 -1.84 7.12
N VAL A 75 -8.91 -1.99 7.96
CA VAL A 75 -9.40 -0.89 8.82
C VAL A 75 -8.31 -0.45 9.80
N LEU A 76 -7.61 -1.40 10.41
CA LEU A 76 -6.47 -1.09 11.30
C LEU A 76 -5.34 -0.38 10.56
N LEU A 77 -5.02 -0.85 9.35
CA LEU A 77 -4.02 -0.21 8.49
C LEU A 77 -4.37 1.26 8.22
N ASN A 78 -5.61 1.52 7.86
CA ASN A 78 -6.07 2.88 7.57
C ASN A 78 -5.97 3.80 8.80
N LYS A 79 -6.22 3.27 9.98
CA LYS A 79 -6.01 4.00 11.24
C LYS A 79 -4.55 4.32 11.45
N GLN A 80 -3.66 3.33 11.31
CA GLN A 80 -2.21 3.51 11.47
C GLN A 80 -1.66 4.51 10.44
N LEU A 81 -2.12 4.45 9.20
CA LEU A 81 -1.75 5.41 8.16
C LEU A 81 -2.11 6.84 8.54
N ARG A 82 -3.33 7.07 9.02
CA ARG A 82 -3.77 8.41 9.43
C ARG A 82 -2.92 8.93 10.58
N GLU A 83 -2.68 8.12 11.58
CA GLU A 83 -1.85 8.49 12.73
C GLU A 83 -0.41 8.81 12.30
N TYR A 84 0.16 8.00 11.42
CA TYR A 84 1.50 8.22 10.88
C TYR A 84 1.58 9.52 10.08
N MET A 85 0.62 9.77 9.19
CA MET A 85 0.61 10.98 8.37
C MET A 85 0.39 12.25 9.20
N GLN A 86 -0.45 12.20 10.23
CA GLN A 86 -0.64 13.32 11.16
C GLN A 86 0.65 13.62 11.93
N ALA A 87 1.33 12.60 12.42
CA ALA A 87 2.62 12.78 13.11
C ALA A 87 3.67 13.37 12.17
N LYS A 88 3.70 12.93 10.92
CA LYS A 88 4.60 13.42 9.88
C LYS A 88 4.33 14.89 9.54
N GLU A 89 3.08 15.28 9.44
CA GLU A 89 2.68 16.67 9.22
C GLU A 89 3.10 17.58 10.38
N ASN A 90 2.92 17.11 11.60
CA ASN A 90 3.28 17.86 12.81
C ASN A 90 4.79 18.06 12.96
N THR A 91 5.61 17.20 12.37
CA THR A 91 7.09 17.33 12.41
C THR A 91 7.64 18.24 11.32
N GLY A 92 6.81 18.80 10.44
CA GLY A 92 7.25 19.64 9.32
C GLY A 92 8.03 18.89 8.24
N VAL A 93 8.15 17.58 8.35
CA VAL A 93 8.82 16.70 7.38
C VAL A 93 7.84 16.26 6.29
N THR A 94 6.90 17.08 5.95
CA THR A 94 6.03 16.87 4.81
C THR A 94 6.77 17.29 3.54
N THR A 95 7.60 16.57 3.13
CA THR A 95 7.84 15.79 2.07
C THR A 95 7.84 16.28 0.66
N ALA A 96 8.71 15.72 -0.05
CA ALA A 96 9.04 15.84 -1.45
C ALA A 96 7.85 15.93 -2.45
N LEU A 97 6.63 15.56 -2.08
CA LEU A 97 5.47 15.67 -2.96
C LEU A 97 4.78 17.02 -2.91
N ARG A 98 4.87 17.72 -1.79
CA ARG A 98 4.46 19.13 -1.71
C ARG A 98 5.45 20.06 -2.42
N GLY A 99 6.61 19.53 -2.81
CA GLY A 99 7.62 20.27 -3.58
C GLY A 99 7.34 20.39 -5.08
N LEU A 100 6.20 19.90 -5.56
CA LEU A 100 5.78 20.10 -6.95
C LEU A 100 4.60 21.09 -6.97
N PRO A 101 4.88 22.40 -6.97
CA PRO A 101 3.84 23.42 -6.78
C PRO A 101 2.91 23.61 -7.97
N GLN A 102 3.02 22.78 -8.99
CA GLN A 102 2.43 23.01 -10.29
C GLN A 102 1.16 22.19 -10.57
N TYR A 103 0.79 21.26 -9.68
CA TYR A 103 -0.44 20.50 -9.85
C TYR A 103 -1.14 20.26 -8.54
N ARG A 104 -2.45 20.11 -8.62
CA ARG A 104 -3.26 19.76 -7.45
C ARG A 104 -3.16 18.25 -7.24
N GLN A 105 -3.02 17.84 -6.01
CA GLN A 105 -3.06 16.41 -5.65
C GLN A 105 -4.32 15.74 -6.22
N SER A 106 -5.44 16.45 -6.22
CA SER A 106 -6.71 15.96 -6.78
C SER A 106 -6.62 15.59 -8.26
N ASP A 107 -5.88 16.35 -9.07
CA ASP A 107 -5.77 16.07 -10.51
C ASP A 107 -4.99 14.77 -10.77
N VAL A 108 -3.96 14.51 -9.97
CA VAL A 108 -3.20 13.26 -10.03
C VAL A 108 -4.04 12.09 -9.52
N ASP A 109 -4.76 12.29 -8.43
CA ASP A 109 -5.65 11.28 -7.86
C ASP A 109 -6.75 10.89 -8.84
N ASP A 110 -7.36 11.86 -9.51
CA ASP A 110 -8.38 11.62 -10.54
C ASP A 110 -7.80 10.82 -11.71
N CYS A 111 -6.63 11.20 -12.18
CA CYS A 111 -5.93 10.49 -13.26
C CYS A 111 -5.65 9.02 -12.85
N LEU A 112 -5.15 8.82 -11.63
CA LEU A 112 -4.86 7.49 -11.11
C LEU A 112 -6.14 6.65 -10.93
N ASN A 113 -7.24 7.27 -10.51
CA ASN A 113 -8.51 6.60 -10.32
C ASN A 113 -9.18 6.16 -11.64
N GLU A 114 -8.88 6.84 -12.73
CA GLU A 114 -9.34 6.46 -14.08
C GLU A 114 -8.58 5.28 -14.67
N MET A 115 -7.40 4.95 -14.12
CA MET A 115 -6.60 3.82 -14.59
C MET A 115 -7.16 2.49 -14.11
N PRO A 116 -7.01 1.42 -14.92
CA PRO A 116 -7.21 0.06 -14.42
C PRO A 116 -6.36 -0.21 -13.18
N GLU A 117 -6.85 -1.04 -12.29
CA GLU A 117 -6.23 -1.33 -10.98
C GLU A 117 -4.74 -1.67 -11.08
N ASN A 118 -4.38 -2.58 -11.98
CA ASN A 118 -2.98 -3.01 -12.15
C ASN A 118 -2.09 -1.88 -12.66
N GLN A 119 -2.56 -1.10 -13.62
CA GLN A 119 -1.84 0.05 -14.15
C GLN A 119 -1.63 1.12 -13.09
N LYS A 120 -2.65 1.44 -12.34
CA LYS A 120 -2.60 2.38 -11.21
C LYS A 120 -1.53 1.96 -10.21
N THR A 121 -1.56 0.70 -9.77
CA THR A 121 -0.62 0.17 -8.79
C THR A 121 0.83 0.24 -9.29
N VAL A 122 1.08 -0.22 -10.51
CA VAL A 122 2.43 -0.18 -11.13
C VAL A 122 2.93 1.26 -11.25
N THR A 123 2.10 2.17 -11.70
CA THR A 123 2.47 3.59 -11.89
C THR A 123 2.84 4.24 -10.55
N ILE A 124 2.04 4.00 -9.52
CA ILE A 124 2.30 4.52 -8.18
C ILE A 124 3.61 3.96 -7.62
N MET A 125 3.81 2.65 -7.70
CA MET A 125 5.01 2.00 -7.16
C MET A 125 6.30 2.51 -7.81
N HIS A 126 6.27 2.76 -9.11
CA HIS A 126 7.46 3.24 -9.83
C HIS A 126 7.67 4.75 -9.70
N CYS A 127 6.65 5.54 -10.01
CA CYS A 127 6.80 7.00 -10.07
C CYS A 127 6.94 7.64 -8.70
N LEU A 128 6.30 7.07 -7.69
CA LEU A 128 6.14 7.66 -6.38
C LEU A 128 6.83 6.83 -5.29
N GLY A 129 6.89 5.53 -5.46
CA GLY A 129 7.61 4.63 -4.57
C GLY A 129 9.07 4.38 -4.97
N SER A 130 9.52 4.91 -6.09
CA SER A 130 10.88 4.75 -6.63
C SER A 130 11.33 3.28 -6.79
N LEU A 131 10.38 2.38 -6.98
CA LEU A 131 10.66 0.96 -7.17
C LEU A 131 11.05 0.68 -8.63
N LYS A 132 12.01 -0.23 -8.80
CA LYS A 132 12.40 -0.72 -10.12
C LYS A 132 11.35 -1.66 -10.69
N GLU A 133 11.24 -1.72 -12.02
CA GLU A 133 10.30 -2.61 -12.72
C GLU A 133 10.40 -4.06 -12.26
N LYS A 134 11.61 -4.55 -12.06
CA LYS A 134 11.88 -5.91 -11.56
C LYS A 134 11.28 -6.16 -10.18
N ASP A 135 11.44 -5.21 -9.27
CA ASP A 135 10.90 -5.31 -7.90
C ASP A 135 9.37 -5.25 -7.91
N ILE A 136 8.79 -4.41 -8.77
CA ILE A 136 7.34 -4.33 -8.96
C ILE A 136 6.80 -5.66 -9.50
N ALA A 137 7.45 -6.22 -10.52
CA ALA A 137 7.07 -7.51 -11.10
C ALA A 137 7.07 -8.62 -10.05
N ASN A 138 8.10 -8.68 -9.21
CA ASN A 138 8.20 -9.66 -8.13
C ASN A 138 7.10 -9.46 -7.06
N ARG A 139 6.83 -8.22 -6.69
CA ARG A 139 5.81 -7.91 -5.66
C ARG A 139 4.39 -8.19 -6.14
N LEU A 140 4.10 -7.93 -7.41
CA LEU A 140 2.76 -8.10 -7.97
C LEU A 140 2.57 -9.46 -8.65
N LYS A 141 3.61 -10.32 -8.67
CA LYS A 141 3.60 -11.60 -9.36
C LYS A 141 3.23 -11.46 -10.84
N MET A 142 3.82 -10.47 -11.48
CA MET A 142 3.64 -10.16 -12.91
C MET A 142 4.95 -10.35 -13.66
N SER A 143 4.87 -10.47 -14.99
CA SER A 143 6.07 -10.44 -15.83
C SER A 143 6.66 -9.02 -15.89
N GLU A 144 7.98 -8.91 -16.05
CA GLU A 144 8.64 -7.61 -16.24
C GLU A 144 8.11 -6.87 -17.47
N GLU A 145 7.83 -7.59 -18.55
CA GLU A 145 7.22 -7.02 -19.77
C GLU A 145 5.83 -6.46 -19.52
N GLY A 146 5.01 -7.15 -18.76
CA GLY A 146 3.68 -6.69 -18.34
C GLY A 146 3.77 -5.40 -17.51
N VAL A 147 4.70 -5.35 -16.57
CA VAL A 147 4.97 -4.15 -15.76
C VAL A 147 5.44 -3.00 -16.65
N ALA A 148 6.37 -3.23 -17.56
CA ALA A 148 6.89 -2.21 -18.48
C ALA A 148 5.80 -1.60 -19.34
N ARG A 149 4.89 -2.41 -19.88
CA ARG A 149 3.74 -1.93 -20.68
C ARG A 149 2.80 -1.07 -19.87
N LEU A 150 2.40 -1.54 -18.70
CA LEU A 150 1.50 -0.80 -17.81
C LEU A 150 2.13 0.51 -17.37
N LEU A 151 3.42 0.48 -17.07
CA LEU A 151 4.18 1.65 -16.63
C LEU A 151 4.29 2.71 -17.72
N LYS A 152 4.60 2.31 -18.95
CA LYS A 152 4.69 3.22 -20.09
C LYS A 152 3.38 3.98 -20.32
N SER A 153 2.27 3.27 -20.32
CA SER A 153 0.93 3.86 -20.48
C SER A 153 0.56 4.73 -19.27
N GLY A 154 0.83 4.27 -18.06
CA GLY A 154 0.55 5.02 -16.83
C GLY A 154 1.36 6.31 -16.73
N LYS A 155 2.65 6.27 -17.03
CA LYS A 155 3.51 7.47 -17.08
C LYS A 155 3.02 8.50 -18.07
N GLN A 156 2.60 8.05 -19.24
CA GLN A 156 2.10 8.96 -20.28
C GLN A 156 0.82 9.67 -19.81
N LYS A 157 -0.10 8.97 -19.18
CA LYS A 157 -1.34 9.55 -18.64
C LYS A 157 -1.05 10.60 -17.56
N VAL A 158 -0.14 10.31 -16.64
CA VAL A 158 0.27 11.27 -15.60
C VAL A 158 0.95 12.49 -16.22
N LYS A 159 1.86 12.28 -17.17
CA LYS A 159 2.54 13.35 -17.88
C LYS A 159 1.55 14.26 -18.59
N ASP A 160 0.57 13.70 -19.28
CA ASP A 160 -0.46 14.48 -19.98
C ASP A 160 -1.24 15.37 -19.03
N VAL A 161 -1.56 14.90 -17.84
CA VAL A 161 -2.24 15.69 -16.81
C VAL A 161 -1.35 16.83 -16.30
N LEU A 162 -0.06 16.57 -16.09
CA LEU A 162 0.89 17.58 -15.60
C LEU A 162 1.21 18.64 -16.66
N GLU A 163 1.22 18.30 -17.94
CA GLU A 163 1.52 19.22 -19.04
C GLU A 163 0.32 20.10 -19.44
N LYS A 164 -0.91 19.73 -19.08
CA LYS A 164 -2.12 20.51 -19.38
C LYS A 164 -2.26 21.80 -18.55
N LYS A 165 -1.30 22.10 -17.73
CA LYS A 165 -1.22 23.31 -16.94
C LYS A 165 0.04 24.10 -17.34
#